data_1f723da95168534951887ac7a2f2f87d
#
_entry.id   1f723da95168534951887ac7a2f2f87d
#
_cell.length_a   1.000
_cell.length_b   1.000
_cell.length_c   1.000
_cell.angle_alpha   90.00
_cell.angle_beta   90.00
_cell.angle_gamma   90.00
#
_symmetry.space_group_name_H-M   'P 1'
#
loop_
_entity.id
_entity.type
_entity.pdbx_description
1 polymer ?
#
loop_
_entity_poly.entity_id
_entity_poly.type
_entity_poly.pdbx_seq_one_letter_code
_entity_poly.pdbx_strand_id
1 'polypeptide(L)'
;MLGTTTNAGLHDFVVEAVLPRLAVRGARAVDLGAGTGELAARLRGLGCDVLAVDLNRKGYGADVQFVEQDLNQSNFAESLGLKKFDLVTAIEVLEHIESPIGFLRSIGQLLKPKGVAVLTTPNVDSTPARVKFLLRGTIRMMDAESEPTHISPIFWDLLQRQYLPRSGMRLMEHYLFPACGFQLTRARYGWAMRGLSLFLGGECLTGDNHVLVLERRGTGE
;
A
#
# COMPACT_ATOMS: atom_id res chain seq x y z
N MET A 1 0.74 -12.23 18.89
CA MET A 1 -0.48 -11.67 18.27
C MET A 1 -0.04 -10.51 17.42
N LEU A 2 0.14 -10.72 16.15
CA LEU A 2 0.44 -9.65 15.19
C LEU A 2 -0.88 -9.35 14.46
N GLY A 3 -1.71 -8.52 15.06
CA GLY A 3 -2.82 -7.89 14.38
C GLY A 3 -2.29 -6.57 13.82
N THR A 4 -1.77 -6.59 12.62
CA THR A 4 -1.56 -5.37 11.86
C THR A 4 -2.93 -4.79 11.56
N THR A 5 -3.36 -3.84 12.37
CA THR A 5 -4.59 -3.11 12.14
C THR A 5 -4.27 -2.00 11.15
N THR A 6 -4.69 -2.19 9.91
CA THR A 6 -4.76 -1.11 8.91
C THR A 6 -5.36 0.15 9.54
N ASN A 7 -4.86 1.33 9.19
CA ASN A 7 -5.38 2.60 9.69
C ASN A 7 -6.90 2.68 9.49
N ALA A 8 -7.62 3.06 10.55
CA ALA A 8 -9.08 3.09 10.54
C ALA A 8 -9.62 3.88 9.34
N GLY A 9 -10.51 3.28 8.55
CA GLY A 9 -11.11 3.86 7.34
C GLY A 9 -10.22 3.82 6.09
N LEU A 10 -8.99 3.26 6.13
CA LEU A 10 -8.15 3.17 4.93
C LEU A 10 -8.77 2.21 3.90
N HIS A 11 -9.27 1.05 4.33
CA HIS A 11 -10.02 0.15 3.45
C HIS A 11 -11.27 0.82 2.88
N ASP A 12 -12.02 1.59 3.70
CA ASP A 12 -13.19 2.34 3.22
C ASP A 12 -12.79 3.33 2.13
N PHE A 13 -11.72 4.10 2.37
CA PHE A 13 -11.21 5.05 1.39
C PHE A 13 -10.81 4.37 0.08
N VAL A 14 -10.10 3.25 0.13
CA VAL A 14 -9.72 2.49 -1.08
C VAL A 14 -10.97 2.01 -1.81
N VAL A 15 -11.93 1.39 -1.11
CA VAL A 15 -13.13 0.80 -1.72
C VAL A 15 -14.12 1.86 -2.23
N GLU A 16 -14.29 2.97 -1.54
CA GLU A 16 -15.32 3.96 -1.84
C GLU A 16 -14.83 5.13 -2.69
N ALA A 17 -13.55 5.50 -2.57
CA ALA A 17 -13.00 6.66 -3.28
C ALA A 17 -12.07 6.29 -4.44
N VAL A 18 -11.29 5.19 -4.34
CA VAL A 18 -10.29 4.83 -5.35
C VAL A 18 -10.85 3.82 -6.35
N LEU A 19 -11.33 2.67 -5.90
CA LEU A 19 -11.76 1.57 -6.78
C LEU A 19 -12.90 1.93 -7.74
N PRO A 20 -13.90 2.76 -7.40
CA PRO A 20 -14.95 3.13 -8.35
C PRO A 20 -14.45 3.86 -9.59
N ARG A 21 -13.27 4.47 -9.52
CA ARG A 21 -12.62 5.18 -10.65
C ARG A 21 -11.92 4.22 -11.60
N LEU A 22 -11.67 2.97 -11.18
CA LEU A 22 -10.84 1.99 -11.87
C LEU A 22 -11.63 0.93 -12.65
N ALA A 23 -12.95 1.07 -12.78
CA ALA A 23 -13.83 0.13 -13.52
C ALA A 23 -13.59 -1.35 -13.14
N VAL A 24 -13.44 -1.66 -11.86
CA VAL A 24 -13.05 -2.98 -11.34
C VAL A 24 -14.17 -4.04 -11.31
N ARG A 25 -15.40 -3.69 -11.69
CA ARG A 25 -16.53 -4.62 -11.66
C ARG A 25 -16.30 -5.79 -12.63
N GLY A 26 -16.37 -7.02 -12.10
CA GLY A 26 -16.06 -8.23 -12.87
C GLY A 26 -14.57 -8.47 -13.10
N ALA A 27 -13.70 -7.65 -12.50
CA ALA A 27 -12.26 -7.80 -12.59
C ALA A 27 -11.79 -9.08 -11.90
N ARG A 28 -10.77 -9.71 -12.43
CA ARG A 28 -10.01 -10.70 -11.71
C ARG A 28 -8.97 -10.00 -10.84
N ALA A 29 -9.13 -10.12 -9.53
CA ALA A 29 -8.31 -9.41 -8.55
C ALA A 29 -7.45 -10.36 -7.73
N VAL A 30 -6.27 -9.88 -7.29
CA VAL A 30 -5.50 -10.53 -6.23
C VAL A 30 -5.23 -9.53 -5.12
N ASP A 31 -5.46 -9.96 -3.88
CA ASP A 31 -5.20 -9.19 -2.66
C ASP A 31 -3.96 -9.77 -1.97
N LEU A 32 -2.84 -9.06 -2.07
CA LEU A 32 -1.54 -9.46 -1.53
C LEU A 32 -1.39 -8.91 -0.11
N GLY A 33 -1.09 -9.77 0.85
CA GLY A 33 -1.09 -9.43 2.27
C GLY A 33 -2.51 -9.27 2.81
N ALA A 34 -3.39 -10.22 2.47
CA ALA A 34 -4.82 -10.13 2.72
C ALA A 34 -5.23 -10.11 4.22
N GLY A 35 -4.33 -10.46 5.13
CA GLY A 35 -4.57 -10.46 6.57
C GLY A 35 -5.82 -11.24 6.97
N THR A 36 -6.81 -10.56 7.53
CA THR A 36 -8.10 -11.17 7.92
C THR A 36 -9.05 -11.42 6.74
N GLY A 37 -8.72 -10.91 5.54
CA GLY A 37 -9.54 -11.02 4.33
C GLY A 37 -10.60 -9.93 4.19
N GLU A 38 -10.54 -8.86 4.98
CA GLU A 38 -11.55 -7.79 4.95
C GLU A 38 -11.64 -7.15 3.56
N LEU A 39 -10.50 -6.74 2.97
CA LEU A 39 -10.50 -6.14 1.64
C LEU A 39 -10.90 -7.15 0.57
N ALA A 40 -10.40 -8.39 0.65
CA ALA A 40 -10.77 -9.46 -0.27
C ALA A 40 -12.30 -9.71 -0.30
N ALA A 41 -12.96 -9.72 0.88
CA ALA A 41 -14.41 -9.84 0.97
C ALA A 41 -15.15 -8.66 0.33
N ARG A 42 -14.65 -7.43 0.51
CA ARG A 42 -15.22 -6.22 -0.10
C ARG A 42 -15.07 -6.23 -1.62
N LEU A 43 -13.89 -6.62 -2.14
CA LEU A 43 -13.67 -6.78 -3.59
C LEU A 43 -14.63 -7.80 -4.20
N ARG A 44 -14.85 -8.93 -3.52
CA ARG A 44 -15.86 -9.91 -3.92
C ARG A 44 -17.27 -9.29 -3.93
N GLY A 45 -17.60 -8.50 -2.91
CA GLY A 45 -18.88 -7.76 -2.85
C GLY A 45 -19.09 -6.78 -4.00
N LEU A 46 -18.02 -6.25 -4.56
CA LEU A 46 -18.02 -5.42 -5.78
C LEU A 46 -18.14 -6.25 -7.08
N GLY A 47 -18.21 -7.58 -6.97
CA GLY A 47 -18.34 -8.51 -8.10
C GLY A 47 -17.01 -8.93 -8.73
N CYS A 48 -15.87 -8.75 -8.04
CA CYS A 48 -14.57 -9.25 -8.50
C CYS A 48 -14.44 -10.78 -8.28
N ASP A 49 -13.68 -11.43 -9.17
CA ASP A 49 -13.13 -12.78 -8.95
C ASP A 49 -11.81 -12.61 -8.17
N VAL A 50 -11.81 -12.95 -6.88
CA VAL A 50 -10.74 -12.56 -5.96
C VAL A 50 -9.93 -13.76 -5.51
N LEU A 51 -8.60 -13.63 -5.57
CA LEU A 51 -7.62 -14.47 -4.91
C LEU A 51 -7.00 -13.69 -3.74
N ALA A 52 -7.10 -14.20 -2.52
CA ALA A 52 -6.42 -13.65 -1.36
C ALA A 52 -5.09 -14.38 -1.14
N VAL A 53 -4.05 -13.64 -0.80
CA VAL A 53 -2.70 -14.17 -0.60
C VAL A 53 -2.10 -13.59 0.67
N ASP A 54 -1.57 -14.44 1.55
CA ASP A 54 -0.85 -14.02 2.75
C ASP A 54 0.18 -15.07 3.14
N LEU A 55 1.10 -14.71 4.05
CA LEU A 55 2.13 -15.59 4.57
C LEU A 55 1.55 -16.83 5.29
N ASN A 56 0.41 -16.67 5.94
CA ASN A 56 -0.29 -17.76 6.63
C ASN A 56 -1.80 -17.48 6.71
N ARG A 57 -2.57 -18.54 6.88
CA ARG A 57 -4.04 -18.48 6.96
C ARG A 57 -4.59 -18.11 8.35
N LYS A 58 -3.74 -17.83 9.32
CA LYS A 58 -4.18 -17.57 10.69
C LYS A 58 -4.98 -16.26 10.79
N GLY A 59 -6.23 -16.38 11.22
CA GLY A 59 -7.14 -15.23 11.35
C GLY A 59 -7.89 -14.85 10.07
N TYR A 60 -7.59 -15.51 8.93
CA TYR A 60 -8.34 -15.30 7.69
C TYR A 60 -9.77 -15.83 7.82
N GLY A 61 -10.76 -14.96 7.59
CA GLY A 61 -12.19 -15.29 7.77
C GLY A 61 -13.06 -15.03 6.53
N ALA A 62 -12.50 -14.51 5.44
CA ALA A 62 -13.27 -14.25 4.23
C ALA A 62 -13.58 -15.54 3.46
N ASP A 63 -14.78 -15.63 2.88
CA ASP A 63 -15.17 -16.69 1.96
C ASP A 63 -14.68 -16.37 0.54
N VAL A 64 -13.34 -16.33 0.37
CA VAL A 64 -12.61 -16.06 -0.86
C VAL A 64 -11.48 -17.08 -0.97
N GLN A 65 -11.12 -17.47 -2.20
CA GLN A 65 -9.99 -18.36 -2.43
C GLN A 65 -8.73 -17.77 -1.79
N PHE A 66 -8.01 -18.60 -1.02
CA PHE A 66 -6.82 -18.18 -0.29
C PHE A 66 -5.62 -19.07 -0.65
N VAL A 67 -4.45 -18.42 -0.83
CA VAL A 67 -3.17 -19.08 -1.05
C VAL A 67 -2.17 -18.60 -0.01
N GLU A 68 -1.51 -19.53 0.67
CA GLU A 68 -0.36 -19.24 1.52
C GLU A 68 0.88 -19.02 0.65
N GLN A 69 1.46 -17.82 0.72
CA GLN A 69 2.62 -17.44 -0.07
C GLN A 69 3.43 -16.38 0.66
N ASP A 70 4.74 -16.60 0.75
CA ASP A 70 5.67 -15.57 1.19
C ASP A 70 5.97 -14.61 0.04
N LEU A 71 5.57 -13.35 0.22
CA LEU A 71 5.74 -12.27 -0.76
C LEU A 71 7.18 -11.76 -0.87
N ASN A 72 8.10 -12.18 0.02
CA ASN A 72 9.53 -11.93 -0.09
C ASN A 72 10.23 -12.91 -1.06
N GLN A 73 9.57 -14.00 -1.43
CA GLN A 73 10.11 -14.92 -2.44
C GLN A 73 10.08 -14.27 -3.82
N SER A 74 11.23 -14.28 -4.51
CA SER A 74 11.39 -13.61 -5.81
C SER A 74 10.51 -14.18 -6.93
N ASN A 75 10.01 -15.40 -6.78
CA ASN A 75 9.18 -16.12 -7.76
C ASN A 75 7.70 -16.19 -7.39
N PHE A 76 7.22 -15.43 -6.38
CA PHE A 76 5.83 -15.52 -5.96
C PHE A 76 4.84 -15.17 -7.09
N ALA A 77 5.21 -14.24 -7.98
CA ALA A 77 4.35 -13.89 -9.12
C ALA A 77 4.16 -15.08 -10.09
N GLU A 78 5.19 -15.90 -10.29
CA GLU A 78 5.11 -17.10 -11.14
C GLU A 78 4.18 -18.15 -10.54
N SER A 79 4.28 -18.36 -9.20
CA SER A 79 3.42 -19.31 -8.49
C SER A 79 1.94 -18.93 -8.52
N LEU A 80 1.62 -17.63 -8.47
CA LEU A 80 0.25 -17.11 -8.58
C LEU A 80 -0.25 -17.01 -10.02
N GLY A 81 0.64 -16.98 -10.99
CA GLY A 81 0.38 -16.94 -12.43
C GLY A 81 0.50 -15.55 -13.05
N LEU A 82 1.41 -15.45 -14.01
CA LEU A 82 1.74 -14.21 -14.70
C LEU A 82 0.57 -13.70 -15.58
N LYS A 83 0.41 -12.38 -15.64
CA LYS A 83 -0.57 -11.66 -16.50
C LYS A 83 -2.02 -12.15 -16.34
N LYS A 84 -2.41 -12.46 -15.13
CA LYS A 84 -3.74 -13.01 -14.84
C LYS A 84 -4.73 -12.02 -14.26
N PHE A 85 -4.25 -10.92 -13.65
CA PHE A 85 -5.08 -10.05 -12.84
C PHE A 85 -5.32 -8.70 -13.51
N ASP A 86 -6.56 -8.24 -13.44
CA ASP A 86 -6.95 -6.89 -13.83
C ASP A 86 -6.65 -5.89 -12.72
N LEU A 87 -6.73 -6.37 -11.46
CA LEU A 87 -6.48 -5.60 -10.25
C LEU A 87 -5.54 -6.37 -9.32
N VAL A 88 -4.52 -5.69 -8.81
CA VAL A 88 -3.69 -6.13 -7.68
C VAL A 88 -3.87 -5.15 -6.55
N THR A 89 -4.22 -5.61 -5.34
CA THR A 89 -4.20 -4.79 -4.13
C THR A 89 -3.09 -5.24 -3.20
N ALA A 90 -2.44 -4.29 -2.52
CA ALA A 90 -1.44 -4.54 -1.48
C ALA A 90 -1.50 -3.39 -0.47
N ILE A 91 -2.33 -3.55 0.58
CA ILE A 91 -2.62 -2.52 1.55
C ILE A 91 -1.75 -2.72 2.78
N GLU A 92 -0.86 -1.75 3.07
CA GLU A 92 0.10 -1.83 4.18
C GLU A 92 0.98 -3.09 4.09
N VAL A 93 1.58 -3.32 2.91
CA VAL A 93 2.43 -4.49 2.64
C VAL A 93 3.85 -4.08 2.27
N LEU A 94 4.01 -3.02 1.47
CA LEU A 94 5.29 -2.64 0.86
C LEU A 94 6.40 -2.38 1.89
N GLU A 95 6.05 -1.86 3.05
CA GLU A 95 6.94 -1.57 4.19
C GLU A 95 7.45 -2.83 4.91
N HIS A 96 6.77 -3.97 4.74
CA HIS A 96 7.19 -5.27 5.30
C HIS A 96 8.08 -6.06 4.36
N ILE A 97 8.29 -5.58 3.13
CA ILE A 97 9.00 -6.31 2.08
C ILE A 97 10.50 -5.97 2.12
N GLU A 98 11.35 -7.01 2.08
CA GLU A 98 12.82 -6.87 2.06
C GLU A 98 13.32 -6.19 0.77
N SER A 99 12.68 -6.45 -0.37
CA SER A 99 13.02 -5.85 -1.66
C SER A 99 11.81 -5.15 -2.29
N PRO A 100 11.49 -3.90 -1.91
CA PRO A 100 10.34 -3.17 -2.48
C PRO A 100 10.35 -3.08 -4.01
N ILE A 101 11.52 -2.88 -4.64
CA ILE A 101 11.64 -2.84 -6.10
C ILE A 101 11.33 -4.22 -6.72
N GLY A 102 11.79 -5.29 -6.09
CA GLY A 102 11.51 -6.67 -6.49
C GLY A 102 10.02 -6.97 -6.43
N PHE A 103 9.38 -6.60 -5.33
CA PHE A 103 7.94 -6.75 -5.11
C PHE A 103 7.11 -5.98 -6.14
N LEU A 104 7.42 -4.71 -6.37
CA LEU A 104 6.75 -3.89 -7.39
C LEU A 104 6.92 -4.49 -8.81
N ARG A 105 8.08 -5.07 -9.12
CA ARG A 105 8.31 -5.78 -10.39
C ARG A 105 7.42 -7.02 -10.50
N SER A 106 7.31 -7.78 -9.44
CA SER A 106 6.43 -8.97 -9.37
C SER A 106 4.96 -8.59 -9.53
N ILE A 107 4.51 -7.48 -8.90
CA ILE A 107 3.17 -6.93 -9.16
C ILE A 107 2.97 -6.64 -10.65
N GLY A 108 3.92 -5.99 -11.29
CA GLY A 108 3.86 -5.71 -12.73
C GLY A 108 3.78 -6.98 -13.60
N GLN A 109 4.37 -8.11 -13.13
CA GLN A 109 4.27 -9.40 -13.80
C GLN A 109 2.90 -10.07 -13.64
N LEU A 110 2.24 -9.86 -12.51
CA LEU A 110 0.88 -10.37 -12.24
C LEU A 110 -0.18 -9.66 -13.09
N LEU A 111 0.01 -8.37 -13.37
CA LEU A 111 -0.95 -7.55 -14.08
C LEU A 111 -1.10 -7.95 -15.55
N LYS A 112 -2.34 -8.03 -16.01
CA LYS A 112 -2.66 -8.02 -17.44
C LYS A 112 -2.23 -6.71 -18.10
N PRO A 113 -2.14 -6.64 -19.44
CA PRO A 113 -2.10 -5.35 -20.14
C PRO A 113 -3.27 -4.46 -19.70
N LYS A 114 -2.98 -3.21 -19.32
CA LYS A 114 -3.94 -2.25 -18.75
C LYS A 114 -4.50 -2.61 -17.36
N GLY A 115 -3.99 -3.65 -16.73
CA GLY A 115 -4.28 -3.94 -15.33
C GLY A 115 -3.65 -2.89 -14.41
N VAL A 116 -4.26 -2.68 -13.26
CA VAL A 116 -3.83 -1.67 -12.28
C VAL A 116 -3.52 -2.30 -10.93
N ALA A 117 -2.61 -1.66 -10.20
CA ALA A 117 -2.36 -2.01 -8.81
C ALA A 117 -2.73 -0.85 -7.89
N VAL A 118 -3.34 -1.17 -6.75
CA VAL A 118 -3.63 -0.22 -5.67
C VAL A 118 -2.82 -0.63 -4.45
N LEU A 119 -1.87 0.21 -4.06
CA LEU A 119 -1.00 -0.04 -2.91
C LEU A 119 -1.15 1.07 -1.89
N THR A 120 -0.96 0.72 -0.62
CA THR A 120 -0.76 1.72 0.42
C THR A 120 0.53 1.45 1.19
N THR A 121 1.09 2.50 1.77
CA THR A 121 2.27 2.42 2.64
C THR A 121 2.32 3.63 3.56
N PRO A 122 2.93 3.54 4.75
CA PRO A 122 3.08 4.66 5.66
C PRO A 122 3.76 5.88 5.04
N ASN A 123 3.23 7.07 5.32
CA ASN A 123 3.84 8.32 4.91
C ASN A 123 4.96 8.74 5.87
N VAL A 124 6.17 8.28 5.60
CA VAL A 124 7.36 8.63 6.37
C VAL A 124 7.90 10.04 6.07
N ASP A 125 7.36 10.73 5.07
CA ASP A 125 7.69 12.12 4.70
C ASP A 125 6.80 13.16 5.38
N SER A 126 5.76 12.74 6.12
CA SER A 126 4.79 13.62 6.75
C SER A 126 5.45 14.55 7.78
N THR A 127 4.84 15.70 8.03
CA THR A 127 5.32 16.66 9.04
C THR A 127 5.55 16.01 10.42
N PRO A 128 4.64 15.17 10.96
CA PRO A 128 4.91 14.46 12.22
C PRO A 128 6.11 13.51 12.12
N ALA A 129 6.32 12.86 10.97
CA ALA A 129 7.47 11.98 10.77
C ALA A 129 8.79 12.76 10.78
N ARG A 130 8.85 13.90 10.08
CA ARG A 130 10.02 14.80 10.08
C ARG A 130 10.33 15.36 11.47
N VAL A 131 9.32 15.80 12.19
CA VAL A 131 9.47 16.29 13.57
C VAL A 131 9.97 15.18 14.51
N LYS A 132 9.40 13.97 14.41
CA LYS A 132 9.85 12.82 15.20
C LYS A 132 11.31 12.49 14.89
N PHE A 133 11.68 12.43 13.61
CA PHE A 133 13.06 12.15 13.21
C PHE A 133 14.04 13.21 13.73
N LEU A 134 13.71 14.49 13.59
CA LEU A 134 14.53 15.60 14.10
C LEU A 134 14.75 15.53 15.62
N LEU A 135 13.71 15.18 16.39
CA LEU A 135 13.77 15.20 17.85
C LEU A 135 14.27 13.89 18.47
N ARG A 136 14.10 12.75 17.79
CA ARG A 136 14.37 11.41 18.37
C ARG A 136 15.31 10.56 17.51
N GLY A 137 15.62 10.95 16.27
CA GLY A 137 16.43 10.16 15.34
C GLY A 137 15.74 8.88 14.84
N THR A 138 14.42 8.71 15.08
CA THR A 138 13.66 7.53 14.66
C THR A 138 12.61 7.89 13.61
N ILE A 139 12.44 7.03 12.61
CA ILE A 139 11.42 7.21 11.57
C ILE A 139 10.05 6.79 12.13
N ARG A 140 9.05 7.68 12.00
CA ARG A 140 7.69 7.40 12.45
C ARG A 140 7.11 6.20 11.72
N MET A 141 6.40 5.33 12.44
CA MET A 141 5.82 4.08 11.94
C MET A 141 6.83 3.02 11.46
N MET A 142 8.14 3.25 11.75
CA MET A 142 9.23 2.32 11.41
C MET A 142 10.05 1.93 12.65
N ASP A 143 9.63 2.32 13.82
CA ASP A 143 10.32 2.04 15.08
C ASP A 143 9.60 0.96 15.90
N ALA A 144 10.35 0.30 16.78
CA ALA A 144 9.86 -0.80 17.59
C ALA A 144 8.66 -0.47 18.49
N GLU A 145 8.45 0.84 18.81
CA GLU A 145 7.32 1.27 19.62
C GLU A 145 6.02 1.37 18.82
N SER A 146 6.12 1.72 17.52
CA SER A 146 4.95 1.90 16.67
C SER A 146 4.61 0.63 15.87
N GLU A 147 5.59 0.05 15.16
CA GLU A 147 5.36 -1.17 14.37
C GLU A 147 6.70 -1.88 14.11
N PRO A 148 7.02 -2.92 14.90
CA PRO A 148 8.31 -3.60 14.84
C PRO A 148 8.53 -4.43 13.57
N THR A 149 7.49 -4.68 12.79
CA THR A 149 7.56 -5.51 11.56
C THR A 149 7.83 -4.69 10.31
N HIS A 150 7.78 -3.36 10.39
CA HIS A 150 8.13 -2.48 9.28
C HIS A 150 9.66 -2.43 9.12
N ILE A 151 10.16 -2.86 7.99
CA ILE A 151 11.60 -2.97 7.70
C ILE A 151 12.06 -2.05 6.57
N SER A 152 11.15 -1.61 5.70
CA SER A 152 11.45 -0.84 4.50
C SER A 152 10.74 0.52 4.51
N PRO A 153 11.40 1.61 4.92
CA PRO A 153 10.82 2.96 4.83
C PRO A 153 10.72 3.40 3.37
N ILE A 154 9.51 3.77 2.95
CA ILE A 154 9.23 4.18 1.57
C ILE A 154 9.18 5.71 1.51
N PHE A 155 10.28 6.33 1.15
CA PHE A 155 10.34 7.77 0.93
C PHE A 155 9.76 8.12 -0.44
N TRP A 156 8.91 9.16 -0.49
CA TRP A 156 8.20 9.58 -1.69
C TRP A 156 9.11 9.88 -2.88
N ASP A 157 10.16 10.65 -2.66
CA ASP A 157 11.13 10.98 -3.71
C ASP A 157 11.84 9.74 -4.25
N LEU A 158 12.26 8.80 -3.39
CA LEU A 158 12.89 7.55 -3.80
C LEU A 158 11.92 6.64 -4.54
N LEU A 159 10.67 6.58 -4.09
CA LEU A 159 9.62 5.82 -4.77
C LEU A 159 9.48 6.28 -6.23
N GLN A 160 9.32 7.58 -6.44
CA GLN A 160 9.13 8.14 -7.78
C GLN A 160 10.38 8.02 -8.66
N ARG A 161 11.56 8.41 -8.14
CA ARG A 161 12.79 8.45 -8.92
C ARG A 161 13.46 7.11 -9.14
N GLN A 162 13.28 6.16 -8.23
CA GLN A 162 14.05 4.91 -8.25
C GLN A 162 13.15 3.68 -8.30
N TYR A 163 12.18 3.54 -7.37
CA TYR A 163 11.47 2.27 -7.21
C TYR A 163 10.53 1.99 -8.38
N LEU A 164 9.70 2.96 -8.74
CA LEU A 164 8.78 2.81 -9.87
C LEU A 164 9.50 2.61 -11.20
N PRO A 165 10.49 3.46 -11.60
CA PRO A 165 11.19 3.24 -12.86
C PRO A 165 11.91 1.90 -12.94
N ARG A 166 12.62 1.50 -11.87
CA ARG A 166 13.38 0.24 -11.83
C ARG A 166 12.52 -1.02 -11.79
N SER A 167 11.30 -0.91 -11.30
CA SER A 167 10.32 -2.02 -11.30
C SER A 167 9.54 -2.12 -12.61
N GLY A 168 9.64 -1.12 -13.50
CA GLY A 168 8.81 -1.05 -14.71
C GLY A 168 7.36 -0.66 -14.42
N MET A 169 7.11 -0.03 -13.26
CA MET A 169 5.81 0.50 -12.89
C MET A 169 5.75 2.01 -13.12
N ARG A 170 4.53 2.54 -13.26
CA ARG A 170 4.25 3.96 -13.42
C ARG A 170 3.13 4.37 -12.46
N LEU A 171 3.28 5.54 -11.84
CA LEU A 171 2.23 6.15 -11.02
C LEU A 171 1.16 6.76 -11.93
N MET A 172 -0.09 6.39 -11.69
CA MET A 172 -1.26 6.98 -12.34
C MET A 172 -1.94 8.00 -11.44
N GLU A 173 -2.24 7.61 -10.22
CA GLU A 173 -2.89 8.48 -9.24
C GLU A 173 -2.21 8.30 -7.87
N HIS A 174 -2.18 9.39 -7.11
CA HIS A 174 -1.64 9.41 -5.76
C HIS A 174 -2.59 10.16 -4.83
N TYR A 175 -2.86 9.55 -3.68
CA TYR A 175 -3.64 10.17 -2.62
C TYR A 175 -2.90 10.08 -1.30
N LEU A 176 -3.21 11.01 -0.40
CA LEU A 176 -2.80 10.96 1.00
C LEU A 176 -4.02 10.60 1.85
N PHE A 177 -3.85 9.69 2.77
CA PHE A 177 -4.91 9.32 3.70
C PHE A 177 -4.47 9.54 5.16
N PRO A 178 -5.28 10.23 6.00
CA PRO A 178 -6.44 11.01 5.59
C PRO A 178 -6.04 12.16 4.66
N ALA A 179 -6.95 12.59 3.78
CA ALA A 179 -6.68 13.66 2.82
C ALA A 179 -6.24 14.98 3.47
N CYS A 180 -6.70 15.22 4.70
CA CYS A 180 -6.33 16.37 5.51
C CYS A 180 -6.01 15.96 6.94
N GLY A 181 -4.84 16.36 7.43
CA GLY A 181 -4.43 16.14 8.82
C GLY A 181 -3.79 14.79 9.06
N PHE A 182 -3.95 14.27 10.28
CA PHE A 182 -3.28 13.06 10.75
C PHE A 182 -4.18 12.33 11.74
N GLN A 183 -4.45 11.05 11.53
CA GLN A 183 -5.22 10.21 12.45
C GLN A 183 -4.34 9.68 13.59
N LEU A 184 -3.10 9.31 13.25
CA LEU A 184 -2.15 8.72 14.20
C LEU A 184 -1.42 9.74 15.08
N THR A 185 -1.71 11.03 14.90
CA THR A 185 -1.16 12.10 15.74
C THR A 185 -2.20 12.51 16.78
N ARG A 186 -1.80 12.55 18.06
CA ARG A 186 -2.70 13.00 19.13
C ARG A 186 -3.37 14.33 18.75
N ALA A 187 -4.68 14.42 18.93
CA ALA A 187 -5.50 15.56 18.46
C ALA A 187 -4.91 16.93 18.89
N ARG A 188 -4.37 17.04 20.11
CA ARG A 188 -3.74 18.27 20.62
C ARG A 188 -2.52 18.76 19.85
N TYR A 189 -1.86 17.89 19.08
CA TYR A 189 -0.71 18.24 18.25
C TYR A 189 -1.06 18.30 16.75
N GLY A 190 -2.21 17.74 16.35
CA GLY A 190 -2.59 17.63 14.95
C GLY A 190 -2.71 19.01 14.29
N TRP A 191 -3.33 19.99 14.95
CA TRP A 191 -3.45 21.35 14.43
C TRP A 191 -2.09 22.07 14.32
N ALA A 192 -1.19 21.87 15.30
CA ALA A 192 0.15 22.44 15.27
C ALA A 192 0.98 21.83 14.11
N MET A 193 0.88 20.52 13.89
CA MET A 193 1.55 19.86 12.77
C MET A 193 1.01 20.34 11.43
N ARG A 194 -0.31 20.58 11.30
CA ARG A 194 -0.91 21.19 10.10
C ARG A 194 -0.40 22.60 9.85
N GLY A 195 -0.34 23.43 10.91
CA GLY A 195 0.24 24.76 10.83
C GLY A 195 1.71 24.72 10.37
N LEU A 196 2.50 23.82 10.96
CA LEU A 196 3.91 23.65 10.61
C LEU A 196 4.07 23.16 9.14
N SER A 197 3.17 22.34 8.64
CA SER A 197 3.19 21.88 7.23
C SER A 197 3.16 23.03 6.21
N LEU A 198 2.59 24.18 6.58
CA LEU A 198 2.52 25.36 5.70
C LEU A 198 3.88 26.06 5.53
N PHE A 199 4.80 25.84 6.46
CA PHE A 199 6.13 26.46 6.47
C PHE A 199 7.25 25.50 6.04
N LEU A 200 6.98 24.19 6.03
CA LEU A 200 7.92 23.19 5.56
C LEU A 200 7.84 23.05 4.03
N GLY A 201 8.99 23.03 3.39
CA GLY A 201 9.08 22.69 1.97
C GLY A 201 8.94 21.19 1.73
N GLY A 202 8.43 20.83 0.55
CA GLY A 202 8.33 19.46 0.06
C GLY A 202 6.90 18.98 -0.13
N GLU A 203 6.80 17.79 -0.71
CA GLU A 203 5.55 17.08 -0.96
C GLU A 203 5.16 16.20 0.23
N CYS A 204 3.93 15.72 0.23
CA CYS A 204 3.42 14.70 1.17
C CYS A 204 3.52 15.07 2.66
N LEU A 205 3.39 16.35 2.99
CA LEU A 205 3.50 16.84 4.38
C LEU A 205 2.32 16.46 5.28
N THR A 206 1.17 16.09 4.69
CA THR A 206 -0.06 15.67 5.39
C THR A 206 -0.36 14.20 5.12
N GLY A 207 -1.34 13.65 5.83
CA GLY A 207 -1.71 12.25 5.72
C GLY A 207 -0.75 11.30 6.43
N ASP A 208 -1.28 10.18 6.88
CA ASP A 208 -0.50 9.13 7.55
C ASP A 208 -0.06 8.04 6.57
N ASN A 209 -0.79 7.89 5.44
CA ASN A 209 -0.51 6.90 4.40
C ASN A 209 -0.48 7.53 3.00
N HIS A 210 0.35 6.97 2.15
CA HIS A 210 0.23 7.06 0.71
C HIS A 210 -0.76 6.02 0.20
N VAL A 211 -1.60 6.40 -0.75
CA VAL A 211 -2.43 5.49 -1.55
C VAL A 211 -2.05 5.69 -3.00
N LEU A 212 -1.57 4.64 -3.64
CA LEU A 212 -0.94 4.65 -4.95
C LEU A 212 -1.77 3.84 -5.93
N VAL A 213 -2.12 4.42 -7.07
CA VAL A 213 -2.64 3.68 -8.21
C VAL A 213 -1.53 3.59 -9.24
N LEU A 214 -1.12 2.37 -9.54
CA LEU A 214 0.01 2.07 -10.41
C LEU A 214 -0.44 1.25 -11.62
N GLU A 215 0.27 1.41 -12.73
CA GLU A 215 0.18 0.51 -13.86
C GLU A 215 1.57 0.07 -14.33
N ARG A 216 1.62 -0.97 -15.14
CA ARG A 216 2.85 -1.38 -15.78
C ARG A 216 3.18 -0.44 -16.93
N ARG A 217 4.44 0.01 -17.02
CA ARG A 217 4.94 0.75 -18.19
C ARG A 217 4.79 -0.09 -19.47
N GLY A 218 4.36 0.52 -20.55
CA GLY A 218 4.37 -0.11 -21.87
C GLY A 218 5.79 -0.43 -22.32
N THR A 219 5.97 -1.49 -23.09
CA THR A 219 7.28 -1.93 -23.65
C THR A 219 7.86 -0.99 -24.70
N GLY A 220 7.43 0.26 -24.78
CA GLY A 220 7.83 1.24 -25.79
C GLY A 220 8.04 2.67 -25.29
N GLU A 221 8.07 2.88 -23.96
CA GLU A 221 8.37 4.20 -23.34
C GLU A 221 9.73 4.21 -22.66
#